data_90e3f97eb15373661c8dc0a8ac9a79a9
#
_entry.id   90e3f97eb15373661c8dc0a8ac9a79a9
#
_cell.length_a   1.000
_cell.length_b   1.000
_cell.length_c   1.000
_cell.angle_alpha   90.00
_cell.angle_beta   90.00
_cell.angle_gamma   90.00
#
_symmetry.space_group_name_H-M   'P 1'
#
loop_
_entity.id
_entity.type
_entity.pdbx_description
1 polymer ?
#
loop_
_entity_poly.entity_id
_entity_poly.type
_entity_poly.pdbx_seq_one_letter_code
_entity_poly.pdbx_strand_id
1 'polypeptide(L)'
;MNFGSRLNKAFSAFTDREIVSGGNLRKIEAQLGEISLRLDSMQRQIQAASPLSPTEAAHLERYRLEQNMLAAWQGPARDELVARIRALLAKLRPMQAVGYKKARFGSPNDGGYVLLDDFRNIDTVLSFGVEHNAEFDLQMAGRGMSVRQFDHTIESAPAQHPSIRWEKKRIAAELTSDTRTISSVLSECDRGREAPNTILKIDIEHDEWPVFDAAPLHDLGRFAQITGEFHGFDYLAQRERLEVAERVFNKLSQAFAVIHVHANNHCDVTHLLGFSIPYVLEFTLVNRSLYELKESDEVFPGPLDAPCDPGRPDIALGAFRF
;
A
#
# COMPACT_ATOMS: atom_id res chain seq x y z
N MET A 1 -3.98 3.65 36.35
CA MET A 1 -3.23 4.32 35.28
C MET A 1 -2.81 3.27 34.27
N ASN A 2 -3.36 3.37 33.09
CA ASN A 2 -3.37 2.30 32.08
C ASN A 2 -1.96 2.07 31.48
N PHE A 3 -1.51 0.81 31.44
CA PHE A 3 -0.19 0.37 30.94
C PHE A 3 0.06 0.84 29.50
N GLY A 4 -0.96 0.82 28.65
CA GLY A 4 -0.90 1.31 27.26
C GLY A 4 -0.55 2.80 27.14
N SER A 5 -0.98 3.65 28.10
CA SER A 5 -0.64 5.08 28.08
C SER A 5 0.82 5.37 28.42
N ARG A 6 1.49 4.45 29.15
CA ARG A 6 2.92 4.57 29.49
C ARG A 6 3.82 4.05 28.36
N LEU A 7 3.41 3.00 27.65
CA LEU A 7 4.10 2.53 26.45
C LEU A 7 4.02 3.58 25.33
N ASN A 8 2.85 4.13 25.04
CA ASN A 8 2.70 5.19 24.02
C ASN A 8 3.49 6.46 24.38
N LYS A 9 3.58 6.85 25.66
CA LYS A 9 4.46 7.96 26.09
C LYS A 9 5.95 7.66 25.95
N ALA A 10 6.37 6.43 26.19
CA ALA A 10 7.74 6.01 26.00
C ALA A 10 8.12 5.97 24.51
N PHE A 11 7.23 5.50 23.64
CA PHE A 11 7.44 5.47 22.19
C PHE A 11 7.40 6.87 21.57
N SER A 12 6.47 7.74 21.95
CA SER A 12 6.41 9.13 21.46
C SER A 12 7.65 9.95 21.84
N ALA A 13 8.25 9.69 22.98
CA ALA A 13 9.51 10.35 23.38
C ALA A 13 10.73 9.87 22.57
N PHE A 14 10.63 8.74 21.88
CA PHE A 14 11.71 8.17 21.05
C PHE A 14 11.71 8.69 19.61
N THR A 15 10.54 9.09 19.09
CA THR A 15 10.38 9.59 17.70
C THR A 15 10.83 11.03 17.51
N ASP A 16 11.03 11.80 18.57
CA ASP A 16 11.38 13.23 18.50
C ASP A 16 12.88 13.54 18.55
N ARG A 17 13.78 12.56 18.47
CA ARG A 17 15.21 12.82 18.54
C ARG A 17 16.01 12.26 17.37
N GLU A 18 16.66 13.19 16.70
CA GLU A 18 17.73 13.17 15.70
C GLU A 18 18.44 11.83 15.43
N ILE A 19 18.73 11.61 14.15
CA ILE A 19 19.59 10.58 13.55
C ILE A 19 20.85 10.34 14.38
N VAL A 20 20.96 9.14 14.94
CA VAL A 20 21.98 8.76 15.88
C VAL A 20 23.15 8.06 15.16
N SER A 21 24.37 8.46 15.46
CA SER A 21 25.62 7.84 14.97
C SER A 21 25.75 6.37 15.43
N GLY A 22 26.39 5.51 14.61
CA GLY A 22 26.46 4.04 14.78
C GLY A 22 26.94 3.50 16.13
N GLY A 23 27.57 4.33 16.99
CA GLY A 23 27.94 3.96 18.36
C GLY A 23 26.78 3.93 19.34
N ASN A 24 25.75 4.72 19.09
CA ASN A 24 24.52 4.76 19.88
C ASN A 24 23.54 3.65 19.47
N LEU A 25 23.58 3.18 18.22
CA LEU A 25 22.72 2.08 17.75
C LEU A 25 22.96 0.79 18.57
N ARG A 26 24.23 0.41 18.81
CA ARG A 26 24.55 -0.78 19.60
C ARG A 26 24.09 -0.68 21.07
N LYS A 27 24.13 0.54 21.63
CA LYS A 27 23.59 0.78 22.98
C LYS A 27 22.06 0.65 23.01
N ILE A 28 21.39 1.16 22.00
CA ILE A 28 19.94 1.06 21.83
C ILE A 28 19.54 -0.40 21.61
N GLU A 29 20.29 -1.15 20.82
CA GLU A 29 20.07 -2.59 20.60
C GLU A 29 20.22 -3.42 21.90
N ALA A 30 21.23 -3.12 22.67
CA ALA A 30 21.41 -3.78 23.99
C ALA A 30 20.28 -3.41 24.95
N GLN A 31 19.82 -2.17 24.97
CA GLN A 31 18.70 -1.73 25.79
C GLN A 31 17.37 -2.34 25.31
N LEU A 32 17.15 -2.47 24.00
CA LEU A 32 15.99 -3.15 23.44
C LEU A 32 15.99 -4.64 23.76
N GLY A 33 17.16 -5.30 23.74
CA GLY A 33 17.33 -6.67 24.19
C GLY A 33 16.97 -6.86 25.66
N GLU A 34 17.42 -5.95 26.54
CA GLU A 34 17.09 -5.97 27.97
C GLU A 34 15.59 -5.69 28.23
N ILE A 35 15.00 -4.76 27.46
CA ILE A 35 13.55 -4.48 27.50
C ILE A 35 12.75 -5.70 27.02
N SER A 36 13.21 -6.39 25.99
CA SER A 36 12.58 -7.61 25.48
C SER A 36 12.57 -8.71 26.53
N LEU A 37 13.69 -8.95 27.18
CA LEU A 37 13.80 -9.94 28.29
C LEU A 37 12.92 -9.59 29.50
N ARG A 38 12.78 -8.29 29.80
CA ARG A 38 11.88 -7.82 30.88
C ARG A 38 10.42 -7.97 30.48
N LEU A 39 10.06 -7.69 29.22
CA LEU A 39 8.71 -7.90 28.71
C LEU A 39 8.32 -9.37 28.73
N ASP A 40 9.22 -10.28 28.35
CA ASP A 40 8.99 -11.73 28.42
C ASP A 40 8.84 -12.23 29.88
N SER A 41 9.56 -11.62 30.79
CA SER A 41 9.44 -11.93 32.26
C SER A 41 8.11 -11.40 32.82
N MET A 42 7.76 -10.15 32.50
CA MET A 42 6.49 -9.54 32.91
C MET A 42 5.30 -10.28 32.27
N GLN A 43 5.42 -10.75 31.03
CA GLN A 43 4.40 -11.52 30.35
C GLN A 43 4.13 -12.85 31.02
N ARG A 44 5.18 -13.57 31.46
CA ARG A 44 5.03 -14.81 32.27
C ARG A 44 4.32 -14.55 33.60
N GLN A 45 4.55 -13.38 34.20
CA GLN A 45 3.86 -12.96 35.42
C GLN A 45 2.39 -12.54 35.15
N ILE A 46 2.11 -11.89 34.06
CA ILE A 46 0.75 -11.46 33.63
C ILE A 46 -0.10 -12.66 33.20
N GLN A 47 0.47 -13.61 32.47
CA GLN A 47 -0.24 -14.86 32.10
C GLN A 47 -0.65 -15.70 33.32
N ALA A 48 0.00 -15.54 34.43
CA ALA A 48 -0.40 -16.15 35.69
C ALA A 48 -1.49 -15.38 36.46
N ALA A 49 -1.78 -14.11 36.04
CA ALA A 49 -2.64 -13.20 36.82
C ALA A 49 -3.96 -12.80 36.14
N SER A 50 -4.01 -12.70 34.80
CA SER A 50 -5.24 -12.40 34.04
C SER A 50 -5.06 -12.65 32.54
N PRO A 51 -6.07 -13.16 31.82
CA PRO A 51 -5.98 -13.29 30.37
C PRO A 51 -5.86 -11.91 29.73
N LEU A 52 -4.97 -11.81 28.73
CA LEU A 52 -4.86 -10.59 27.90
C LEU A 52 -6.20 -10.31 27.21
N SER A 53 -6.54 -9.04 27.09
CA SER A 53 -7.64 -8.64 26.20
C SER A 53 -7.29 -9.04 24.76
N PRO A 54 -8.30 -9.24 23.87
CA PRO A 54 -8.06 -9.55 22.45
C PRO A 54 -7.10 -8.57 21.79
N THR A 55 -7.21 -7.28 22.11
CA THR A 55 -6.34 -6.21 21.57
C THR A 55 -4.89 -6.35 22.06
N GLU A 56 -4.68 -6.64 23.35
CA GLU A 56 -3.34 -6.85 23.90
C GLU A 56 -2.69 -8.10 23.34
N ALA A 57 -3.47 -9.16 23.14
CA ALA A 57 -3.01 -10.41 22.53
C ALA A 57 -2.57 -10.18 21.07
N ALA A 58 -3.36 -9.43 20.28
CA ALA A 58 -3.04 -9.07 18.89
C ALA A 58 -1.77 -8.22 18.80
N HIS A 59 -1.60 -7.21 19.67
CA HIS A 59 -0.39 -6.38 19.70
C HIS A 59 0.85 -7.21 20.05
N LEU A 60 0.72 -8.16 20.96
CA LEU A 60 1.82 -9.03 21.36
C LEU A 60 2.22 -9.99 20.23
N GLU A 61 1.25 -10.55 19.53
CA GLU A 61 1.49 -11.43 18.39
C GLU A 61 2.20 -10.68 17.26
N ARG A 62 1.76 -9.46 16.95
CA ARG A 62 2.43 -8.58 15.99
C ARG A 62 3.87 -8.27 16.40
N TYR A 63 4.11 -7.88 17.64
CA TYR A 63 5.47 -7.65 18.14
C TYR A 63 6.37 -8.88 17.99
N ARG A 64 5.86 -10.09 18.30
CA ARG A 64 6.60 -11.34 18.10
C ARG A 64 6.93 -11.57 16.63
N LEU A 65 5.97 -11.32 15.74
CA LEU A 65 6.18 -11.44 14.30
C LEU A 65 7.31 -10.51 13.84
N GLU A 66 7.28 -9.24 14.23
CA GLU A 66 8.34 -8.27 13.95
C GLU A 66 9.71 -8.73 14.45
N GLN A 67 9.79 -9.18 15.70
CA GLN A 67 11.05 -9.69 16.27
C GLN A 67 11.56 -10.93 15.52
N ASN A 68 10.68 -11.84 15.14
CA ASN A 68 11.05 -13.02 14.35
C ASN A 68 11.57 -12.64 12.95
N MET A 69 10.94 -11.68 12.27
CA MET A 69 11.43 -11.16 10.99
C MET A 69 12.80 -10.51 11.13
N LEU A 70 13.02 -9.72 12.18
CA LEU A 70 14.28 -9.03 12.44
C LEU A 70 15.39 -9.97 12.90
N ALA A 71 15.06 -11.12 13.49
CA ALA A 71 16.04 -12.10 13.93
C ALA A 71 16.88 -12.67 12.77
N ALA A 72 16.34 -12.68 11.54
CA ALA A 72 17.07 -13.08 10.35
C ALA A 72 18.13 -12.04 9.88
N TRP A 73 18.09 -10.83 10.44
CA TRP A 73 18.94 -9.71 10.07
C TRP A 73 19.80 -9.26 11.25
N GLN A 74 21.08 -9.64 11.27
CA GLN A 74 21.98 -9.29 12.35
C GLN A 74 23.26 -8.62 11.82
N GLY A 75 23.84 -7.75 12.64
CA GLY A 75 25.07 -7.05 12.30
C GLY A 75 24.96 -6.24 11.00
N PRO A 76 25.92 -6.34 10.07
CA PRO A 76 25.92 -5.58 8.82
C PRO A 76 24.69 -5.83 7.92
N ALA A 77 24.07 -7.01 8.00
CA ALA A 77 22.85 -7.32 7.23
C ALA A 77 21.67 -6.46 7.67
N ARG A 78 21.64 -6.03 8.92
CA ARG A 78 20.60 -5.11 9.41
C ARG A 78 20.73 -3.71 8.81
N ASP A 79 21.95 -3.20 8.68
CA ASP A 79 22.21 -1.91 8.04
C ASP A 79 21.85 -1.98 6.53
N GLU A 80 22.14 -3.12 5.90
CA GLU A 80 21.71 -3.40 4.52
C GLU A 80 20.18 -3.39 4.41
N LEU A 81 19.44 -4.04 5.30
CA LEU A 81 17.97 -4.03 5.32
C LEU A 81 17.42 -2.62 5.44
N VAL A 82 17.96 -1.80 6.36
CA VAL A 82 17.56 -0.38 6.52
C VAL A 82 17.78 0.39 5.21
N ALA A 83 18.94 0.23 4.58
CA ALA A 83 19.25 0.89 3.32
C ALA A 83 18.31 0.46 2.18
N ARG A 84 17.99 -0.83 2.08
CA ARG A 84 17.07 -1.39 1.08
C ARG A 84 15.65 -0.88 1.27
N ILE A 85 15.11 -0.93 2.50
CA ILE A 85 13.77 -0.39 2.80
C ILE A 85 13.72 1.11 2.48
N ARG A 86 14.72 1.89 2.88
CA ARG A 86 14.79 3.31 2.56
C ARG A 86 14.80 3.55 1.05
N ALA A 87 15.61 2.82 0.30
CA ALA A 87 15.69 2.94 -1.15
C ALA A 87 14.37 2.54 -1.84
N LEU A 88 13.64 1.57 -1.30
CA LEU A 88 12.31 1.19 -1.76
C LEU A 88 11.31 2.31 -1.52
N LEU A 89 11.20 2.80 -0.28
CA LEU A 89 10.27 3.85 0.10
C LEU A 89 10.55 5.18 -0.63
N ALA A 90 11.83 5.48 -0.90
CA ALA A 90 12.20 6.66 -1.69
C ALA A 90 11.64 6.64 -3.12
N LYS A 91 11.40 5.45 -3.71
CA LYS A 91 10.75 5.33 -5.04
C LYS A 91 9.26 5.65 -5.01
N LEU A 92 8.66 5.57 -3.83
CA LEU A 92 7.24 5.83 -3.60
C LEU A 92 6.97 7.29 -3.24
N ARG A 93 8.02 8.13 -3.21
CA ARG A 93 7.88 9.57 -2.94
C ARG A 93 6.93 10.21 -3.95
N PRO A 94 5.85 10.88 -3.48
CA PRO A 94 4.91 11.52 -4.38
C PRO A 94 5.54 12.67 -5.17
N MET A 95 5.17 12.75 -6.45
CA MET A 95 5.51 13.82 -7.39
C MET A 95 4.25 14.62 -7.70
N GLN A 96 4.39 15.83 -8.22
CA GLN A 96 3.30 16.64 -8.71
C GLN A 96 3.30 16.68 -10.23
N ALA A 97 2.16 16.39 -10.86
CA ALA A 97 1.97 16.60 -12.29
C ALA A 97 1.73 18.09 -12.57
N VAL A 98 2.58 18.69 -13.39
CA VAL A 98 2.56 20.14 -13.66
C VAL A 98 1.33 20.52 -14.48
N GLY A 99 0.55 21.45 -13.96
CA GLY A 99 -0.67 21.95 -14.65
C GLY A 99 -1.91 21.10 -14.47
N TYR A 100 -1.84 20.00 -13.70
CA TYR A 100 -2.98 19.12 -13.44
C TYR A 100 -3.42 19.17 -11.98
N LYS A 101 -4.72 18.96 -11.77
CA LYS A 101 -5.32 18.85 -10.43
C LYS A 101 -5.63 17.39 -10.11
N LYS A 102 -5.64 17.08 -8.85
CA LYS A 102 -6.16 15.82 -8.32
C LYS A 102 -7.61 15.98 -7.89
N ALA A 103 -8.37 14.90 -7.93
CA ALA A 103 -9.70 14.80 -7.38
C ALA A 103 -9.92 13.41 -6.78
N ARG A 104 -10.83 13.28 -5.82
CA ARG A 104 -11.24 12.00 -5.26
C ARG A 104 -12.39 11.42 -6.05
N PHE A 105 -12.32 10.13 -6.33
CA PHE A 105 -13.31 9.34 -7.06
C PHE A 105 -13.65 8.09 -6.26
N GLY A 106 -14.91 7.66 -6.32
CA GLY A 106 -15.42 6.53 -5.56
C GLY A 106 -16.09 6.97 -4.27
N SER A 107 -16.01 6.13 -3.27
CA SER A 107 -16.59 6.32 -1.95
C SER A 107 -16.00 7.54 -1.21
N PRO A 108 -16.75 8.16 -0.31
CA PRO A 108 -16.19 9.19 0.57
C PRO A 108 -15.17 8.62 1.57
N ASN A 109 -15.19 7.32 1.84
CA ASN A 109 -14.27 6.61 2.72
C ASN A 109 -13.57 5.49 1.95
N ASP A 110 -13.59 4.26 2.46
CA ASP A 110 -13.01 3.10 1.82
C ASP A 110 -13.56 2.85 0.39
N GLY A 111 -12.69 2.47 -0.54
CA GLY A 111 -13.02 2.35 -1.96
C GLY A 111 -13.07 3.70 -2.72
N GLY A 112 -12.58 4.78 -2.10
CA GLY A 112 -12.39 6.07 -2.75
C GLY A 112 -10.93 6.41 -2.96
N TYR A 113 -10.53 6.81 -4.17
CA TYR A 113 -9.15 7.02 -4.56
C TYR A 113 -8.92 8.42 -5.12
N VAL A 114 -7.75 8.98 -4.87
CA VAL A 114 -7.35 10.31 -5.38
C VAL A 114 -6.52 10.14 -6.64
N LEU A 115 -7.08 10.53 -7.80
CA LEU A 115 -6.43 10.47 -9.11
C LEU A 115 -6.16 11.87 -9.66
N LEU A 116 -5.39 11.97 -10.76
CA LEU A 116 -5.42 13.16 -11.59
C LEU A 116 -6.80 13.26 -12.25
N ASP A 117 -7.41 14.44 -12.19
CA ASP A 117 -8.66 14.76 -12.90
C ASP A 117 -8.36 15.03 -14.41
N ASP A 118 -7.71 14.04 -15.02
CA ASP A 118 -7.40 14.03 -16.44
C ASP A 118 -7.75 12.66 -17.05
N PHE A 119 -8.84 12.66 -17.80
CA PHE A 119 -9.37 11.47 -18.47
C PHE A 119 -9.32 11.58 -19.99
N ARG A 120 -8.53 12.51 -20.53
CA ARG A 120 -8.37 12.67 -21.97
C ARG A 120 -7.76 11.42 -22.58
N ASN A 121 -8.38 10.93 -23.65
CA ASN A 121 -8.01 9.70 -24.35
C ASN A 121 -8.09 8.42 -23.52
N ILE A 122 -8.68 8.47 -22.34
CA ILE A 122 -8.94 7.28 -21.49
C ILE A 122 -10.37 6.82 -21.79
N ASP A 123 -10.53 5.59 -22.21
CA ASP A 123 -11.82 5.00 -22.55
C ASP A 123 -12.13 3.69 -21.81
N THR A 124 -11.16 3.18 -21.09
CA THR A 124 -11.24 1.88 -20.42
C THR A 124 -10.78 1.98 -18.98
N VAL A 125 -11.49 1.30 -18.09
CA VAL A 125 -11.10 1.09 -16.70
C VAL A 125 -11.08 -0.41 -16.43
N LEU A 126 -9.98 -0.90 -15.88
CA LEU A 126 -9.88 -2.23 -15.31
C LEU A 126 -9.97 -2.10 -13.80
N SER A 127 -10.95 -2.77 -13.20
CA SER A 127 -11.21 -2.72 -11.76
C SER A 127 -11.06 -4.12 -11.17
N PHE A 128 -10.00 -4.32 -10.40
CA PHE A 128 -9.62 -5.59 -9.81
C PHE A 128 -9.86 -5.55 -8.30
N GLY A 129 -10.70 -6.48 -7.81
CA GLY A 129 -11.23 -6.46 -6.45
C GLY A 129 -12.29 -5.36 -6.29
N VAL A 130 -13.54 -5.72 -6.22
CA VAL A 130 -14.66 -4.76 -6.19
C VAL A 130 -15.50 -4.96 -4.96
N GLU A 131 -15.56 -6.20 -4.48
CA GLU A 131 -16.39 -6.60 -3.36
C GLU A 131 -17.85 -6.09 -3.51
N HIS A 132 -18.32 -5.31 -2.55
CA HIS A 132 -19.69 -4.78 -2.57
C HIS A 132 -19.75 -3.28 -2.90
N ASN A 133 -18.60 -2.63 -3.19
CA ASN A 133 -18.52 -1.19 -3.47
C ASN A 133 -18.13 -0.92 -4.91
N ALA A 134 -19.08 -0.44 -5.71
CA ALA A 134 -18.86 -0.07 -7.12
C ALA A 134 -18.91 1.44 -7.36
N GLU A 135 -18.81 2.29 -6.33
CA GLU A 135 -18.96 3.74 -6.51
C GLU A 135 -17.91 4.34 -7.42
N PHE A 136 -16.65 3.89 -7.31
CA PHE A 136 -15.58 4.28 -8.22
C PHE A 136 -15.92 3.90 -9.67
N ASP A 137 -16.33 2.66 -9.88
CA ASP A 137 -16.65 2.12 -11.20
C ASP A 137 -17.84 2.82 -11.84
N LEU A 138 -18.88 3.09 -11.06
CA LEU A 138 -20.06 3.85 -11.50
C LEU A 138 -19.70 5.28 -11.91
N GLN A 139 -18.83 5.96 -11.16
CA GLN A 139 -18.37 7.29 -11.51
C GLN A 139 -17.54 7.28 -12.80
N MET A 140 -16.71 6.27 -13.03
CA MET A 140 -15.94 6.12 -14.27
C MET A 140 -16.85 5.80 -15.45
N ALA A 141 -17.81 4.88 -15.28
CA ALA A 141 -18.82 4.57 -16.28
C ALA A 141 -19.69 5.78 -16.63
N GLY A 142 -20.08 6.58 -15.64
CA GLY A 142 -20.81 7.84 -15.82
C GLY A 142 -20.04 8.91 -16.61
N ARG A 143 -18.71 8.79 -16.70
CA ARG A 143 -17.84 9.61 -17.57
C ARG A 143 -17.70 9.05 -19.00
N GLY A 144 -18.40 7.96 -19.30
CA GLY A 144 -18.42 7.34 -20.63
C GLY A 144 -17.33 6.28 -20.84
N MET A 145 -16.62 5.88 -19.79
CA MET A 145 -15.61 4.82 -19.89
C MET A 145 -16.26 3.43 -19.85
N SER A 146 -15.65 2.48 -20.56
CA SER A 146 -15.95 1.06 -20.43
C SER A 146 -15.23 0.49 -19.22
N VAL A 147 -15.96 -0.05 -18.27
CA VAL A 147 -15.40 -0.63 -17.03
C VAL A 147 -15.47 -2.15 -17.09
N ARG A 148 -14.35 -2.80 -16.80
CA ARG A 148 -14.28 -4.24 -16.61
C ARG A 148 -13.89 -4.57 -15.18
N GLN A 149 -14.81 -5.21 -14.48
CA GLN A 149 -14.65 -5.62 -13.09
C GLN A 149 -14.28 -7.09 -12.99
N PHE A 150 -13.34 -7.41 -12.12
CA PHE A 150 -12.93 -8.77 -11.82
C PHE A 150 -12.90 -8.97 -10.31
N ASP A 151 -13.70 -9.92 -9.85
CA ASP A 151 -13.71 -10.32 -8.45
C ASP A 151 -14.21 -11.76 -8.34
N HIS A 152 -13.47 -12.60 -7.63
CA HIS A 152 -13.82 -14.01 -7.44
C HIS A 152 -14.53 -14.26 -6.12
N THR A 153 -14.57 -13.29 -5.21
CA THR A 153 -15.10 -13.43 -3.86
C THR A 153 -16.61 -13.25 -3.79
N ILE A 154 -17.18 -12.50 -4.74
CA ILE A 154 -18.61 -12.20 -4.83
C ILE A 154 -19.32 -13.05 -5.89
N GLU A 155 -20.63 -13.25 -5.74
CA GLU A 155 -21.44 -14.09 -6.64
C GLU A 155 -22.07 -13.33 -7.81
N SER A 156 -22.15 -12.00 -7.71
CA SER A 156 -22.75 -11.13 -8.74
C SER A 156 -22.14 -9.73 -8.71
N ALA A 157 -22.27 -9.03 -9.82
CA ALA A 157 -21.84 -7.64 -9.91
C ALA A 157 -22.49 -6.78 -8.81
N PRO A 158 -21.72 -5.93 -8.10
CA PRO A 158 -22.25 -5.09 -7.03
C PRO A 158 -23.15 -3.96 -7.56
N ALA A 159 -23.05 -3.60 -8.84
CA ALA A 159 -23.90 -2.63 -9.51
C ALA A 159 -24.16 -3.01 -10.97
N GLN A 160 -25.29 -2.50 -11.51
CA GLN A 160 -25.65 -2.68 -12.90
C GLN A 160 -25.50 -1.35 -13.65
N HIS A 161 -24.72 -1.36 -14.74
CA HIS A 161 -24.57 -0.20 -15.63
C HIS A 161 -24.24 -0.71 -17.04
N PRO A 162 -24.78 -0.10 -18.14
CA PRO A 162 -24.53 -0.57 -19.51
C PRO A 162 -23.05 -0.62 -19.91
N SER A 163 -22.22 0.24 -19.31
CA SER A 163 -20.78 0.32 -19.57
C SER A 163 -19.94 -0.52 -18.61
N ILE A 164 -20.55 -1.23 -17.66
CA ILE A 164 -19.83 -2.08 -16.69
C ILE A 164 -20.04 -3.55 -17.08
N ARG A 165 -18.94 -4.30 -17.14
CA ARG A 165 -18.93 -5.76 -17.29
C ARG A 165 -18.17 -6.37 -16.14
N TRP A 166 -18.79 -7.27 -15.42
CA TRP A 166 -18.20 -8.02 -14.31
C TRP A 166 -17.95 -9.46 -14.70
N GLU A 167 -16.84 -10.00 -14.20
CA GLU A 167 -16.46 -11.40 -14.33
C GLU A 167 -16.05 -11.97 -12.98
N LYS A 168 -16.62 -13.12 -12.60
CA LYS A 168 -16.19 -13.87 -11.41
C LYS A 168 -14.87 -14.58 -11.69
N LYS A 169 -13.76 -13.82 -11.67
CA LYS A 169 -12.41 -14.31 -11.91
C LYS A 169 -11.44 -13.65 -10.93
N ARG A 170 -10.49 -14.45 -10.44
CA ARG A 170 -9.36 -13.94 -9.67
C ARG A 170 -8.34 -13.33 -10.63
N ILE A 171 -7.80 -12.19 -10.27
CA ILE A 171 -6.60 -11.64 -10.92
C ILE A 171 -5.38 -12.26 -10.24
N ALA A 172 -4.48 -12.84 -11.03
CA ALA A 172 -3.32 -13.57 -10.53
C ALA A 172 -2.11 -13.42 -11.45
N ALA A 173 -0.95 -13.90 -11.00
CA ALA A 173 0.29 -13.91 -11.78
C ALA A 173 0.22 -14.85 -12.99
N GLU A 174 -0.59 -15.92 -12.91
CA GLU A 174 -0.70 -16.95 -13.92
C GLU A 174 -2.11 -17.06 -14.47
N LEU A 175 -2.23 -17.30 -15.79
CA LEU A 175 -3.50 -17.52 -16.47
C LEU A 175 -3.94 -18.97 -16.32
N THR A 176 -5.15 -19.19 -15.83
CA THR A 176 -5.79 -20.51 -15.72
C THR A 176 -7.25 -20.43 -16.15
N SER A 177 -8.01 -21.53 -15.98
CA SER A 177 -9.47 -21.51 -16.16
C SER A 177 -10.17 -20.52 -15.22
N ASP A 178 -9.63 -20.30 -14.00
CA ASP A 178 -10.29 -19.54 -12.93
C ASP A 178 -9.63 -18.18 -12.67
N THR A 179 -8.49 -17.93 -13.31
CA THR A 179 -7.72 -16.70 -13.13
C THR A 179 -7.58 -15.91 -14.43
N ARG A 180 -7.28 -14.61 -14.29
CA ARG A 180 -6.86 -13.70 -15.35
C ARG A 180 -5.54 -13.03 -14.95
N THR A 181 -4.70 -12.73 -15.93
CA THR A 181 -3.52 -11.87 -15.76
C THR A 181 -3.78 -10.49 -16.33
N ILE A 182 -2.99 -9.48 -15.94
CA ILE A 182 -3.04 -8.14 -16.56
C ILE A 182 -2.95 -8.27 -18.09
N SER A 183 -1.99 -9.03 -18.60
CA SER A 183 -1.80 -9.24 -20.05
C SER A 183 -3.02 -9.84 -20.74
N SER A 184 -3.65 -10.84 -20.12
CA SER A 184 -4.83 -11.50 -20.70
C SER A 184 -6.03 -10.54 -20.78
N VAL A 185 -6.25 -9.73 -19.74
CA VAL A 185 -7.33 -8.75 -19.73
C VAL A 185 -7.08 -7.62 -20.73
N LEU A 186 -5.85 -7.11 -20.79
CA LEU A 186 -5.49 -6.06 -21.76
C LEU A 186 -5.62 -6.53 -23.19
N SER A 187 -5.27 -7.78 -23.52
CA SER A 187 -5.39 -8.32 -24.87
C SER A 187 -6.85 -8.36 -25.36
N GLU A 188 -7.80 -8.57 -24.46
CA GLU A 188 -9.24 -8.52 -24.78
C GLU A 188 -9.79 -7.09 -24.93
N CYS A 189 -9.10 -6.10 -24.34
CA CYS A 189 -9.44 -4.68 -24.45
C CYS A 189 -8.72 -3.98 -25.61
N ASP A 190 -7.82 -4.70 -26.31
CA ASP A 190 -6.99 -4.11 -27.34
C ASP A 190 -7.83 -3.68 -28.56
N ARG A 191 -7.82 -2.37 -28.81
CA ARG A 191 -8.45 -1.74 -29.97
C ARG A 191 -7.41 -1.18 -30.94
N GLY A 192 -6.17 -1.69 -30.88
CA GLY A 192 -5.08 -1.25 -31.75
C GLY A 192 -4.54 0.16 -31.41
N ARG A 193 -4.72 0.64 -30.18
CA ARG A 193 -4.18 1.91 -29.73
C ARG A 193 -2.83 1.70 -29.04
N GLU A 194 -1.83 2.46 -29.45
CA GLU A 194 -0.47 2.41 -28.87
C GLU A 194 -0.29 3.30 -27.65
N ALA A 195 -1.14 4.31 -27.46
CA ALA A 195 -1.03 5.25 -26.34
C ALA A 195 -1.66 4.71 -25.04
N PRO A 196 -1.16 5.09 -23.86
CA PRO A 196 -1.79 4.78 -22.59
C PRO A 196 -3.22 5.33 -22.54
N ASN A 197 -4.21 4.45 -22.47
CA ASN A 197 -5.63 4.80 -22.55
C ASN A 197 -6.51 4.10 -21.51
N THR A 198 -5.88 3.45 -20.56
CA THR A 198 -6.56 2.62 -19.55
C THR A 198 -6.22 3.10 -18.14
N ILE A 199 -7.19 3.09 -17.24
CA ILE A 199 -6.98 3.22 -15.81
C ILE A 199 -7.04 1.81 -15.20
N LEU A 200 -6.15 1.52 -14.28
CA LEU A 200 -6.21 0.35 -13.42
C LEU A 200 -6.58 0.78 -11.99
N LYS A 201 -7.67 0.22 -11.46
CA LYS A 201 -7.95 0.15 -10.03
C LYS A 201 -7.63 -1.26 -9.56
N ILE A 202 -6.83 -1.40 -8.51
CA ILE A 202 -6.42 -2.71 -8.00
C ILE A 202 -6.43 -2.73 -6.48
N ASP A 203 -7.14 -3.70 -5.94
CA ASP A 203 -7.28 -3.95 -4.52
C ASP A 203 -7.70 -5.43 -4.37
N ILE A 204 -6.72 -6.32 -4.29
CA ILE A 204 -6.89 -7.78 -4.42
C ILE A 204 -6.22 -8.56 -3.30
N GLU A 205 -6.13 -7.94 -2.12
CA GLU A 205 -5.81 -8.60 -0.86
C GLU A 205 -4.53 -9.46 -0.93
N HIS A 206 -3.37 -8.79 -1.06
CA HIS A 206 -2.01 -9.34 -1.19
C HIS A 206 -1.59 -9.89 -2.56
N ASP A 207 -2.50 -10.11 -3.50
CA ASP A 207 -2.15 -10.58 -4.84
C ASP A 207 -1.52 -9.48 -5.73
N GLU A 208 -1.50 -8.21 -5.29
CA GLU A 208 -0.90 -7.09 -6.03
C GLU A 208 0.56 -7.38 -6.38
N TRP A 209 1.33 -7.87 -5.41
CA TRP A 209 2.75 -8.12 -5.57
C TRP A 209 3.07 -9.14 -6.66
N PRO A 210 2.57 -10.39 -6.60
CA PRO A 210 2.82 -11.35 -7.66
C PRO A 210 2.22 -10.95 -9.01
N VAL A 211 1.09 -10.25 -9.03
CA VAL A 211 0.44 -9.76 -10.25
C VAL A 211 1.31 -8.72 -10.94
N PHE A 212 1.82 -7.71 -10.22
CA PHE A 212 2.73 -6.73 -10.78
C PHE A 212 4.11 -7.31 -11.09
N ASP A 213 4.62 -8.27 -10.30
CA ASP A 213 5.91 -8.92 -10.57
C ASP A 213 5.87 -9.74 -11.88
N ALA A 214 4.75 -10.40 -12.17
CA ALA A 214 4.57 -11.16 -13.40
C ALA A 214 4.25 -10.30 -14.62
N ALA A 215 3.58 -9.15 -14.46
CA ALA A 215 3.14 -8.32 -15.58
C ALA A 215 4.33 -7.72 -16.34
N PRO A 216 4.40 -7.88 -17.69
CA PRO A 216 5.42 -7.25 -18.51
C PRO A 216 5.34 -5.72 -18.49
N LEU A 217 6.49 -5.05 -18.53
CA LEU A 217 6.54 -3.57 -18.50
C LEU A 217 5.78 -2.92 -19.65
N HIS A 218 5.77 -3.55 -20.84
CA HIS A 218 5.06 -3.02 -22.00
C HIS A 218 3.53 -3.05 -21.80
N ASP A 219 3.01 -4.07 -21.10
CA ASP A 219 1.58 -4.13 -20.76
C ASP A 219 1.24 -3.07 -19.70
N LEU A 220 2.08 -2.95 -18.67
CA LEU A 220 1.92 -1.90 -17.67
C LEU A 220 1.95 -0.51 -18.29
N GLY A 221 2.81 -0.29 -19.29
CA GLY A 221 2.89 0.99 -20.02
C GLY A 221 1.59 1.42 -20.71
N ARG A 222 0.59 0.55 -20.86
CA ARG A 222 -0.73 0.87 -21.41
C ARG A 222 -1.65 1.59 -20.43
N PHE A 223 -1.31 1.58 -19.13
CA PHE A 223 -2.06 2.34 -18.14
C PHE A 223 -1.62 3.80 -18.14
N ALA A 224 -2.61 4.70 -18.18
CA ALA A 224 -2.39 6.13 -17.98
C ALA A 224 -2.26 6.46 -16.49
N GLN A 225 -3.11 5.82 -15.68
CA GLN A 225 -3.09 5.91 -14.22
C GLN A 225 -3.32 4.52 -13.62
N ILE A 226 -2.67 4.26 -12.50
CA ILE A 226 -2.89 3.08 -11.66
C ILE A 226 -3.24 3.59 -10.27
N THR A 227 -4.33 3.12 -9.69
CA THR A 227 -4.72 3.43 -8.32
C THR A 227 -5.12 2.16 -7.58
N GLY A 228 -4.91 2.11 -6.29
CA GLY A 228 -5.34 0.98 -5.48
C GLY A 228 -4.50 0.78 -4.24
N GLU A 229 -4.74 -0.34 -3.59
CA GLU A 229 -4.12 -0.74 -2.35
C GLU A 229 -2.96 -1.71 -2.58
N PHE A 230 -1.91 -1.55 -1.78
CA PHE A 230 -0.80 -2.48 -1.68
C PHE A 230 -0.72 -2.98 -0.24
N HIS A 231 -0.95 -4.26 -0.04
CA HIS A 231 -1.01 -4.90 1.26
C HIS A 231 0.34 -5.46 1.71
N GLY A 232 0.59 -5.50 3.02
CA GLY A 232 1.71 -6.25 3.59
C GLY A 232 3.04 -5.51 3.65
N PHE A 233 3.05 -4.18 3.75
CA PHE A 233 4.28 -3.40 3.98
C PHE A 233 4.96 -3.70 5.32
N ASP A 234 4.23 -4.21 6.29
CA ASP A 234 4.76 -4.67 7.57
C ASP A 234 5.67 -5.91 7.44
N TYR A 235 5.54 -6.67 6.34
CA TYR A 235 6.37 -7.83 6.03
C TYR A 235 7.66 -7.49 5.27
N LEU A 236 8.03 -6.23 5.10
CA LEU A 236 9.25 -5.83 4.36
C LEU A 236 10.55 -6.32 5.00
N ALA A 237 10.56 -6.73 6.27
CA ALA A 237 11.71 -7.40 6.86
C ALA A 237 11.84 -8.89 6.49
N GLN A 238 10.84 -9.48 5.86
CA GLN A 238 10.97 -10.81 5.25
C GLN A 238 11.72 -10.67 3.92
N ARG A 239 12.82 -11.43 3.76
CA ARG A 239 13.70 -11.34 2.59
C ARG A 239 12.94 -11.47 1.27
N GLU A 240 12.13 -12.50 1.15
CA GLU A 240 11.36 -12.80 -0.06
C GLU A 240 10.36 -11.69 -0.40
N ARG A 241 9.71 -11.13 0.61
CA ARG A 241 8.77 -10.02 0.44
C ARG A 241 9.47 -8.75 -0.01
N LEU A 242 10.59 -8.41 0.63
CA LEU A 242 11.39 -7.25 0.23
C LEU A 242 11.88 -7.38 -1.21
N GLU A 243 12.39 -8.55 -1.60
CA GLU A 243 12.88 -8.80 -2.96
C GLU A 243 11.76 -8.65 -4.00
N VAL A 244 10.55 -9.15 -3.73
CA VAL A 244 9.38 -8.95 -4.61
C VAL A 244 9.01 -7.47 -4.68
N ALA A 245 8.91 -6.78 -3.54
CA ALA A 245 8.57 -5.36 -3.50
C ALA A 245 9.59 -4.51 -4.28
N GLU A 246 10.89 -4.80 -4.13
CA GLU A 246 11.95 -4.14 -4.89
C GLU A 246 11.82 -4.37 -6.40
N ARG A 247 11.56 -5.61 -6.85
CA ARG A 247 11.35 -5.90 -8.27
C ARG A 247 10.13 -5.16 -8.82
N VAL A 248 9.02 -5.19 -8.09
CA VAL A 248 7.77 -4.51 -8.48
C VAL A 248 7.97 -3.01 -8.62
N PHE A 249 8.48 -2.34 -7.58
CA PHE A 249 8.66 -0.89 -7.64
C PHE A 249 9.84 -0.45 -8.52
N ASN A 250 10.87 -1.27 -8.70
CA ASN A 250 11.89 -1.04 -9.72
C ASN A 250 11.29 -1.07 -11.14
N LYS A 251 10.36 -1.98 -11.40
CA LYS A 251 9.63 -2.08 -12.67
C LYS A 251 8.67 -0.91 -12.86
N LEU A 252 7.79 -0.68 -11.89
CA LEU A 252 6.79 0.39 -11.96
C LEU A 252 7.44 1.77 -12.13
N SER A 253 8.53 2.07 -11.40
CA SER A 253 9.20 3.37 -11.46
C SER A 253 9.84 3.70 -12.81
N GLN A 254 10.03 2.71 -13.70
CA GLN A 254 10.50 2.96 -15.07
C GLN A 254 9.43 3.66 -15.93
N ALA A 255 8.16 3.32 -15.74
CA ALA A 255 7.06 3.87 -16.52
C ALA A 255 6.19 4.86 -15.74
N PHE A 256 6.21 4.80 -14.42
CA PHE A 256 5.28 5.55 -13.57
C PHE A 256 5.98 6.40 -12.51
N ALA A 257 5.26 7.39 -12.03
CA ALA A 257 5.57 8.13 -10.80
C ALA A 257 4.36 8.09 -9.86
N VAL A 258 4.61 7.94 -8.58
CA VAL A 258 3.59 8.15 -7.55
C VAL A 258 3.23 9.63 -7.51
N ILE A 259 1.93 9.94 -7.45
CA ILE A 259 1.44 11.33 -7.29
C ILE A 259 0.61 11.49 -6.03
N HIS A 260 0.19 10.39 -5.45
CA HIS A 260 -0.61 10.39 -4.23
C HIS A 260 -0.33 9.14 -3.41
N VAL A 261 -0.36 9.28 -2.09
CA VAL A 261 -0.27 8.19 -1.13
C VAL A 261 -1.22 8.46 0.02
N HIS A 262 -1.91 7.42 0.46
CA HIS A 262 -2.76 7.44 1.63
C HIS A 262 -2.59 6.14 2.42
N ALA A 263 -2.81 6.16 3.71
CA ALA A 263 -2.73 4.97 4.55
C ALA A 263 -4.12 4.46 4.88
N ASN A 264 -4.41 3.19 4.61
CA ASN A 264 -5.65 2.59 5.03
C ASN A 264 -5.64 2.39 6.57
N ASN A 265 -6.51 3.11 7.27
CA ASN A 265 -6.58 3.13 8.73
C ASN A 265 -7.45 2.00 9.35
N HIS A 266 -7.96 1.08 8.53
CA HIS A 266 -8.48 -0.20 9.04
C HIS A 266 -7.35 -1.04 9.65
N CYS A 267 -6.13 -0.84 9.17
CA CYS A 267 -4.95 -1.56 9.60
C CYS A 267 -4.06 -0.72 10.53
N ASP A 268 -3.17 -1.41 11.23
CA ASP A 268 -2.23 -0.76 12.15
C ASP A 268 -0.96 -0.28 11.42
N VAL A 269 -0.17 0.53 12.11
CA VAL A 269 1.16 0.96 11.69
C VAL A 269 2.21 0.06 12.33
N THR A 270 3.10 -0.47 11.53
CA THR A 270 4.27 -1.24 11.99
C THR A 270 5.47 -0.31 12.17
N HIS A 271 6.19 -0.48 13.26
CA HIS A 271 7.42 0.26 13.56
C HIS A 271 8.63 -0.64 13.31
N LEU A 272 9.16 -0.59 12.10
CA LEU A 272 10.25 -1.45 11.65
C LEU A 272 11.54 -0.65 11.45
N LEU A 273 12.57 -0.90 12.27
CA LEU A 273 13.91 -0.32 12.11
C LEU A 273 13.95 1.22 12.00
N GLY A 274 13.05 1.90 12.71
CA GLY A 274 12.92 3.36 12.68
C GLY A 274 12.01 3.89 11.57
N PHE A 275 11.40 3.03 10.78
CA PHE A 275 10.32 3.38 9.86
C PHE A 275 8.97 3.10 10.50
N SER A 276 8.03 4.04 10.37
CA SER A 276 6.63 3.82 10.69
C SER A 276 5.90 3.55 9.36
N ILE A 277 5.51 2.32 9.13
CA ILE A 277 4.95 1.87 7.86
C ILE A 277 3.56 1.30 8.11
N PRO A 278 2.49 1.89 7.52
CA PRO A 278 1.16 1.28 7.52
C PRO A 278 1.18 -0.08 6.85
N TYR A 279 0.36 -0.99 7.33
CA TYR A 279 0.21 -2.31 6.72
C TYR A 279 -0.27 -2.23 5.27
N VAL A 280 -1.24 -1.35 5.01
CA VAL A 280 -1.79 -1.06 3.68
C VAL A 280 -1.52 0.39 3.30
N LEU A 281 -1.01 0.59 2.11
CA LEU A 281 -0.85 1.90 1.50
C LEU A 281 -1.63 1.96 0.18
N GLU A 282 -2.47 2.96 0.06
CA GLU A 282 -3.09 3.35 -1.20
C GLU A 282 -2.12 4.20 -2.01
N PHE A 283 -1.95 3.88 -3.27
CA PHE A 283 -1.13 4.67 -4.18
C PHE A 283 -1.91 5.06 -5.42
N THR A 284 -1.61 6.25 -5.92
CA THR A 284 -1.91 6.60 -7.31
C THR A 284 -0.62 6.89 -8.05
N LEU A 285 -0.43 6.17 -9.14
CA LEU A 285 0.69 6.29 -10.05
C LEU A 285 0.21 6.83 -11.39
N VAL A 286 1.00 7.70 -12.02
CA VAL A 286 0.72 8.23 -13.36
C VAL A 286 1.83 7.85 -14.32
N ASN A 287 1.47 7.61 -15.57
CA ASN A 287 2.44 7.29 -16.61
C ASN A 287 3.32 8.49 -16.91
N ARG A 288 4.65 8.33 -16.77
CA ARG A 288 5.64 9.40 -16.97
C ARG A 288 5.65 9.96 -18.38
N SER A 289 5.20 9.20 -19.37
CA SER A 289 5.16 9.66 -20.75
C SER A 289 4.06 10.68 -21.03
N LEU A 290 3.08 10.80 -20.13
CA LEU A 290 1.90 11.66 -20.31
C LEU A 290 2.02 13.02 -19.59
N TYR A 291 2.90 13.13 -18.58
CA TYR A 291 2.90 14.27 -17.68
C TYR A 291 4.33 14.78 -17.40
N GLU A 292 4.47 16.09 -17.38
CA GLU A 292 5.62 16.75 -16.78
C GLU A 292 5.49 16.66 -15.26
N LEU A 293 6.54 16.18 -14.59
CA LEU A 293 6.53 15.88 -13.17
C LEU A 293 7.60 16.71 -12.46
N LYS A 294 7.26 17.21 -11.27
CA LYS A 294 8.19 17.86 -10.36
C LYS A 294 8.03 17.32 -8.93
N GLU A 295 8.94 17.64 -8.05
CA GLU A 295 8.83 17.29 -6.63
C GLU A 295 7.55 17.85 -6.03
N SER A 296 6.90 17.07 -5.16
CA SER A 296 5.72 17.50 -4.41
C SER A 296 6.11 17.93 -3.01
N ASP A 297 5.49 19.01 -2.53
CA ASP A 297 5.57 19.47 -1.13
C ASP A 297 4.30 19.11 -0.34
N GLU A 298 3.45 18.26 -0.89
CA GLU A 298 2.21 17.82 -0.23
C GLU A 298 2.51 17.01 1.04
N VAL A 299 1.61 17.13 1.98
CA VAL A 299 1.60 16.38 3.25
C VAL A 299 0.36 15.50 3.26
N PHE A 300 0.53 14.26 3.66
CA PHE A 300 -0.53 13.26 3.66
C PHE A 300 -0.92 12.84 5.09
N PRO A 301 -2.22 12.69 5.39
CA PRO A 301 -3.36 12.91 4.48
C PRO A 301 -3.52 14.39 4.11
N GLY A 302 -3.94 14.64 2.87
CA GLY A 302 -4.23 15.96 2.34
C GLY A 302 -5.75 16.25 2.30
N PRO A 303 -6.17 17.41 1.75
CA PRO A 303 -7.59 17.82 1.74
C PRO A 303 -8.53 16.92 0.91
N LEU A 304 -7.98 16.07 0.04
CA LEU A 304 -8.75 15.12 -0.77
C LEU A 304 -8.85 13.74 -0.11
N ASP A 305 -8.09 13.51 0.96
CA ASP A 305 -8.12 12.26 1.70
C ASP A 305 -9.29 12.22 2.67
N ALA A 306 -9.71 11.02 2.99
CA ALA A 306 -10.64 10.72 4.05
C ALA A 306 -10.28 9.35 4.65
N PRO A 307 -10.44 9.16 5.95
CA PRO A 307 -10.13 7.89 6.58
C PRO A 307 -10.98 6.76 5.97
N CYS A 308 -10.38 5.62 5.67
CA CYS A 308 -11.10 4.44 5.20
C CYS A 308 -12.11 3.99 6.26
N ASP A 309 -11.69 3.90 7.53
CA ASP A 309 -12.59 3.75 8.68
C ASP A 309 -12.86 5.12 9.33
N PRO A 310 -14.06 5.71 9.15
CA PRO A 310 -14.42 6.98 9.77
C PRO A 310 -14.53 6.93 11.29
N GLY A 311 -14.55 5.74 11.89
CA GLY A 311 -14.52 5.53 13.34
C GLY A 311 -13.13 5.66 13.97
N ARG A 312 -12.07 5.79 13.16
CA ARG A 312 -10.68 5.92 13.59
C ARG A 312 -10.05 7.19 13.04
N PRO A 313 -9.06 7.78 13.76
CA PRO A 313 -8.28 8.86 13.19
C PRO A 313 -7.51 8.38 11.96
N ASP A 314 -7.35 9.27 10.99
CA ASP A 314 -6.51 9.00 9.83
C ASP A 314 -5.03 8.89 10.21
N ILE A 315 -4.25 8.16 9.41
CA ILE A 315 -2.83 7.92 9.67
C ILE A 315 -1.99 9.01 8.99
N ALA A 316 -1.28 9.80 9.80
CA ALA A 316 -0.41 10.84 9.29
C ALA A 316 0.88 10.26 8.69
N LEU A 317 1.05 10.39 7.37
CA LEU A 317 2.25 9.98 6.63
C LEU A 317 3.26 11.13 6.49
N GLY A 318 2.87 12.36 6.78
CA GLY A 318 3.71 13.55 6.57
C GLY A 318 4.00 13.77 5.07
N ALA A 319 5.18 14.31 4.74
CA ALA A 319 5.57 14.56 3.36
C ALA A 319 6.00 13.28 2.60
N PHE A 320 5.94 12.11 3.21
CA PHE A 320 6.32 10.79 2.68
C PHE A 320 7.70 10.82 1.97
N ARG A 321 8.70 11.29 2.70
CA ARG A 321 10.10 11.43 2.22
C ARG A 321 11.03 10.57 3.09
N PHE A 322 11.89 9.74 2.48
CA PHE A 322 12.78 8.79 3.14
C PHE A 322 14.23 8.94 2.69
#